data_b884905a207a760f0978d7fab7b7aa45
#
_entry.id   b884905a207a760f0978d7fab7b7aa45
#
_cell.length_a   1.000
_cell.length_b   1.000
_cell.length_c   1.000
_cell.angle_alpha   90.00
_cell.angle_beta   90.00
_cell.angle_gamma   90.00
#
_symmetry.space_group_name_H-M   'P 1'
#
loop_
_entity.id
_entity.type
_entity.pdbx_description
1 polymer ?
#
loop_
_entity_poly.entity_id
_entity_poly.type
_entity_poly.pdbx_seq_one_letter_code
_entity_poly.pdbx_strand_id
1 'polypeptide(L)'
;MTNSETSPERSGLVLISLILVAAVANLNLAVANVALPSIAKEFDSGQTTLNLIAVGYSLGLAASVLYLGAVGDRHGRKLMLILGTALSIPACLLAAFAPSDEVLFVARVLGGLSAGMAFPTTLALITALWSGPGRTKSIALWSGIGGAISALGPVLSGALLEEFWWGSVFLLTLPLAVVALAMALVFVPAHVNEATEPVDNLGGILSVVLVAALVLSINFAPV
;
A
#
# COMPACT_ATOMS: atom_id res chain seq x y z
N MET A 1 23.16 29.11 -15.91
CA MET A 1 22.14 28.14 -16.31
C MET A 1 21.09 28.10 -15.21
N THR A 2 19.98 28.81 -15.40
CA THR A 2 18.85 28.78 -14.46
C THR A 2 18.22 27.39 -14.53
N ASN A 3 18.44 26.59 -13.49
CA ASN A 3 17.65 25.36 -13.30
C ASN A 3 16.19 25.81 -13.18
N SER A 4 15.43 25.73 -14.27
CA SER A 4 13.99 25.89 -14.23
C SER A 4 13.44 24.81 -13.33
N GLU A 5 12.89 25.20 -12.18
CA GLU A 5 12.16 24.28 -11.30
C GLU A 5 10.99 23.71 -12.11
N THR A 6 11.01 22.42 -12.34
CA THR A 6 9.90 21.74 -12.98
C THR A 6 8.93 21.25 -11.92
N SER A 7 7.67 21.52 -12.10
CA SER A 7 6.57 20.98 -11.32
C SER A 7 5.40 20.68 -12.26
N PRO A 8 4.59 19.67 -11.99
CA PRO A 8 3.46 19.34 -12.84
C PRO A 8 2.39 20.45 -12.81
N GLU A 9 1.61 20.54 -13.88
CA GLU A 9 0.37 21.32 -13.85
C GLU A 9 -0.51 20.83 -12.70
N ARG A 10 -1.12 21.77 -11.97
CA ARG A 10 -1.92 21.47 -10.77
C ARG A 10 -1.14 20.66 -9.71
N SER A 11 0.13 21.03 -9.50
CA SER A 11 1.08 20.31 -8.62
C SER A 11 0.51 19.96 -7.24
N GLY A 12 -0.31 20.84 -6.64
CA GLY A 12 -0.97 20.57 -5.36
C GLY A 12 -1.95 19.39 -5.41
N LEU A 13 -2.79 19.29 -6.45
CA LEU A 13 -3.74 18.19 -6.60
C LEU A 13 -3.03 16.87 -6.92
N VAL A 14 -1.96 16.91 -7.72
CA VAL A 14 -1.13 15.75 -7.98
C VAL A 14 -0.49 15.25 -6.68
N LEU A 15 0.12 16.15 -5.90
CA LEU A 15 0.76 15.77 -4.64
C LEU A 15 -0.25 15.20 -3.64
N ILE A 16 -1.43 15.83 -3.48
CA ILE A 16 -2.49 15.32 -2.62
C ILE A 16 -2.92 13.91 -3.07
N SER A 17 -3.10 13.68 -4.37
CA SER A 17 -3.44 12.35 -4.89
C SER A 17 -2.41 11.30 -4.49
N LEU A 18 -1.12 11.61 -4.61
CA LEU A 18 -0.03 10.70 -4.24
C LEU A 18 0.04 10.46 -2.72
N ILE A 19 -0.21 11.50 -1.92
CA ILE A 19 -0.28 11.37 -0.45
C ILE A 19 -1.45 10.50 -0.04
N LEU A 20 -2.63 10.67 -0.65
CA LEU A 20 -3.81 9.85 -0.33
C LEU A 20 -3.60 8.38 -0.68
N VAL A 21 -2.98 8.07 -1.83
CA VAL A 21 -2.61 6.69 -2.18
C VAL A 21 -1.64 6.09 -1.17
N ALA A 22 -0.61 6.83 -0.77
CA ALA A 22 0.33 6.39 0.26
C ALA A 22 -0.35 6.18 1.63
N ALA A 23 -1.29 7.07 1.97
CA ALA A 23 -2.07 6.98 3.21
C ALA A 23 -2.95 5.72 3.25
N VAL A 24 -3.60 5.35 2.14
CA VAL A 24 -4.36 4.10 2.02
C VAL A 24 -3.49 2.89 2.34
N ALA A 25 -2.29 2.82 1.76
CA ALA A 25 -1.36 1.72 2.00
C ALA A 25 -0.93 1.64 3.47
N ASN A 26 -0.57 2.77 4.06
CA ASN A 26 -0.13 2.85 5.45
C ASN A 26 -1.26 2.55 6.46
N LEU A 27 -2.48 3.05 6.21
CA LEU A 27 -3.63 2.75 7.05
C LEU A 27 -3.98 1.27 7.01
N ASN A 28 -4.03 0.64 5.84
CA ASN A 28 -4.28 -0.79 5.70
C ASN A 28 -3.26 -1.66 6.45
N LEU A 29 -2.01 -1.21 6.55
CA LEU A 29 -1.00 -1.87 7.36
C LEU A 29 -1.32 -1.76 8.86
N ALA A 30 -1.71 -0.57 9.31
CA ALA A 30 -1.86 -0.24 10.72
C ALA A 30 -3.15 -0.79 11.36
N VAL A 31 -4.28 -0.73 10.64
CA VAL A 31 -5.63 -1.00 11.19
C VAL A 31 -5.83 -2.45 11.62
N ALA A 32 -5.25 -3.41 10.90
CA ALA A 32 -5.47 -4.83 11.18
C ALA A 32 -4.93 -5.27 12.55
N ASN A 33 -3.80 -4.70 12.99
CA ASN A 33 -3.17 -5.09 14.26
C ASN A 33 -4.07 -4.80 15.47
N VAL A 34 -4.89 -3.75 15.39
CA VAL A 34 -5.83 -3.40 16.45
C VAL A 34 -7.01 -4.37 16.53
N ALA A 35 -7.40 -4.95 15.39
CA ALA A 35 -8.53 -5.88 15.31
C ALA A 35 -8.17 -7.33 15.68
N LEU A 36 -6.88 -7.69 15.78
CA LEU A 36 -6.45 -9.08 16.04
C LEU A 36 -7.14 -9.74 17.24
N PRO A 37 -7.33 -9.08 18.41
CA PRO A 37 -8.04 -9.70 19.53
C PRO A 37 -9.51 -10.02 19.23
N SER A 38 -10.17 -9.17 18.44
CA SER A 38 -11.56 -9.38 18.03
C SER A 38 -11.68 -10.50 16.98
N ILE A 39 -10.72 -10.55 16.04
CA ILE A 39 -10.59 -11.61 15.03
C ILE A 39 -10.33 -12.96 15.70
N ALA A 40 -9.46 -13.00 16.72
CA ALA A 40 -9.20 -14.21 17.50
C ALA A 40 -10.46 -14.79 18.13
N LYS A 41 -11.33 -13.94 18.66
CA LYS A 41 -12.61 -14.36 19.26
C LYS A 41 -13.63 -14.84 18.23
N GLU A 42 -13.66 -14.20 17.07
CA GLU A 42 -14.63 -14.50 16.00
C GLU A 42 -14.38 -15.88 15.39
N PHE A 43 -13.10 -16.18 15.09
CA PHE A 43 -12.72 -17.40 14.38
C PHE A 43 -12.11 -18.49 15.30
N ASP A 44 -12.03 -18.26 16.59
CA ASP A 44 -11.31 -19.13 17.55
C ASP A 44 -9.87 -19.45 17.08
N SER A 45 -9.21 -18.41 16.51
CA SER A 45 -7.92 -18.54 15.86
C SER A 45 -6.78 -18.65 16.87
N GLY A 46 -5.88 -19.61 16.64
CA GLY A 46 -4.63 -19.74 17.41
C GLY A 46 -3.62 -18.63 17.10
N GLN A 47 -2.62 -18.48 17.96
CA GLN A 47 -1.60 -17.42 17.88
C GLN A 47 -0.84 -17.43 16.52
N THR A 48 -0.56 -18.61 15.97
CA THR A 48 0.12 -18.76 14.68
C THR A 48 -0.69 -18.15 13.54
N THR A 49 -2.00 -18.42 13.49
CA THR A 49 -2.91 -17.85 12.48
C THR A 49 -3.01 -16.33 12.61
N LEU A 50 -3.12 -15.82 13.83
CA LEU A 50 -3.13 -14.36 14.08
C LEU A 50 -1.83 -13.69 13.61
N ASN A 51 -0.69 -14.33 13.85
CA ASN A 51 0.59 -13.84 13.35
C ASN A 51 0.64 -13.84 11.81
N LEU A 52 0.09 -14.87 11.15
CA LEU A 52 -0.03 -14.91 9.69
C LEU A 52 -0.90 -13.75 9.17
N ILE A 53 -2.06 -13.50 9.78
CA ILE A 53 -2.93 -12.38 9.41
C ILE A 53 -2.21 -11.03 9.59
N ALA A 54 -1.50 -10.85 10.72
CA ALA A 54 -0.74 -9.63 10.99
C ALA A 54 0.37 -9.39 9.95
N VAL A 55 1.13 -10.43 9.63
CA VAL A 55 2.27 -10.38 8.70
C VAL A 55 1.83 -10.39 7.24
N GLY A 56 0.64 -10.94 6.91
CA GLY A 56 0.19 -11.16 5.54
C GLY A 56 0.26 -9.93 4.64
N TYR A 57 -0.09 -8.76 5.16
CA TYR A 57 0.03 -7.51 4.40
C TYR A 57 1.48 -7.14 4.09
N SER A 58 2.34 -7.18 5.10
CA SER A 58 3.77 -6.91 4.94
C SER A 58 4.45 -7.92 4.04
N LEU A 59 4.02 -9.18 4.09
CA LEU A 59 4.46 -10.25 3.21
C LEU A 59 4.14 -9.93 1.75
N GLY A 60 2.87 -9.61 1.45
CA GLY A 60 2.44 -9.24 0.11
C GLY A 60 3.18 -8.02 -0.43
N LEU A 61 3.35 -6.99 0.41
CA LEU A 61 4.06 -5.77 0.05
C LEU A 61 5.55 -6.06 -0.22
N ALA A 62 6.26 -6.65 0.74
CA ALA A 62 7.70 -6.86 0.64
C ALA A 62 8.07 -7.81 -0.50
N ALA A 63 7.30 -8.88 -0.69
CA ALA A 63 7.54 -9.83 -1.76
C ALA A 63 7.35 -9.22 -3.16
N SER A 64 6.39 -8.29 -3.31
CA SER A 64 6.00 -7.76 -4.62
C SER A 64 6.72 -6.47 -5.02
N VAL A 65 7.21 -5.69 -4.06
CA VAL A 65 7.69 -4.31 -4.29
C VAL A 65 8.81 -4.22 -5.33
N LEU A 66 9.77 -5.13 -5.31
CA LEU A 66 10.91 -5.10 -6.23
C LEU A 66 10.49 -5.42 -7.65
N TYR A 67 9.75 -6.51 -7.83
CA TYR A 67 9.30 -6.95 -9.15
C TYR A 67 8.29 -5.97 -9.75
N LEU A 68 7.27 -5.57 -9.00
CA LEU A 68 6.25 -4.65 -9.49
C LEU A 68 6.77 -3.22 -9.67
N GLY A 69 7.81 -2.83 -8.92
CA GLY A 69 8.56 -1.60 -9.18
C GLY A 69 9.21 -1.61 -10.56
N ALA A 70 9.93 -2.67 -10.92
CA ALA A 70 10.54 -2.83 -12.24
C ALA A 70 9.48 -2.89 -13.37
N VAL A 71 8.35 -3.57 -13.14
CA VAL A 71 7.21 -3.57 -14.07
C VAL A 71 6.66 -2.16 -14.26
N GLY A 72 6.53 -1.38 -13.18
CA GLY A 72 6.06 0.00 -13.22
C GLY A 72 7.01 0.93 -13.97
N ASP A 73 8.30 0.75 -13.79
CA ASP A 73 9.31 1.51 -14.52
C ASP A 73 9.29 1.22 -16.03
N ARG A 74 8.92 0.02 -16.43
CA ARG A 74 8.82 -0.37 -17.84
C ARG A 74 7.48 0.00 -18.48
N HIS A 75 6.36 -0.25 -17.78
CA HIS A 75 5.02 -0.13 -18.37
C HIS A 75 4.28 1.16 -17.98
N GLY A 76 4.87 1.95 -17.08
CA GLY A 76 4.34 3.23 -16.65
C GLY A 76 3.92 3.26 -15.17
N ARG A 77 4.49 4.21 -14.45
CA ARG A 77 4.25 4.41 -13.01
C ARG A 77 2.79 4.74 -12.70
N LYS A 78 2.13 5.55 -13.54
CA LYS A 78 0.70 5.84 -13.35
C LYS A 78 -0.15 4.58 -13.42
N LEU A 79 0.17 3.65 -14.34
CA LEU A 79 -0.57 2.38 -14.45
C LEU A 79 -0.45 1.57 -13.16
N MET A 80 0.76 1.41 -12.62
CA MET A 80 0.97 0.69 -11.35
C MET A 80 0.26 1.37 -10.17
N LEU A 81 0.30 2.70 -10.11
CA LEU A 81 -0.43 3.47 -9.11
C LEU A 81 -1.93 3.17 -9.15
N ILE A 82 -2.53 3.22 -10.33
CA ILE A 82 -3.97 2.99 -10.54
C ILE A 82 -4.33 1.53 -10.24
N LEU A 83 -3.59 0.56 -10.80
CA LEU A 83 -3.87 -0.87 -10.57
C LEU A 83 -3.73 -1.25 -9.11
N GLY A 84 -2.68 -0.77 -8.44
CA GLY A 84 -2.49 -0.99 -7.01
C GLY A 84 -3.62 -0.38 -6.19
N THR A 85 -3.95 0.90 -6.40
CA THR A 85 -5.04 1.55 -5.66
C THR A 85 -6.40 0.90 -5.97
N ALA A 86 -6.66 0.51 -7.21
CA ALA A 86 -7.89 -0.20 -7.58
C ALA A 86 -7.98 -1.57 -6.90
N LEU A 87 -6.87 -2.32 -6.84
CA LEU A 87 -6.82 -3.63 -6.17
C LEU A 87 -7.03 -3.52 -4.65
N SER A 88 -6.68 -2.38 -4.03
CA SER A 88 -6.92 -2.19 -2.58
C SER A 88 -8.40 -2.26 -2.23
N ILE A 89 -9.30 -1.84 -3.12
CA ILE A 89 -10.75 -1.79 -2.87
C ILE A 89 -11.32 -3.21 -2.65
N PRO A 90 -11.22 -4.14 -3.62
CA PRO A 90 -11.71 -5.51 -3.39
C PRO A 90 -10.93 -6.23 -2.28
N ALA A 91 -9.64 -5.94 -2.07
CA ALA A 91 -8.88 -6.51 -0.96
C ALA A 91 -9.43 -6.06 0.41
N CYS A 92 -9.80 -4.78 0.57
CA CYS A 92 -10.44 -4.28 1.79
C CYS A 92 -11.82 -4.90 2.00
N LEU A 93 -12.63 -5.03 0.95
CA LEU A 93 -13.94 -5.67 1.04
C LEU A 93 -13.81 -7.15 1.41
N LEU A 94 -12.89 -7.87 0.78
CA LEU A 94 -12.63 -9.27 1.10
C LEU A 94 -12.14 -9.42 2.55
N ALA A 95 -11.31 -8.51 3.05
CA ALA A 95 -10.87 -8.52 4.43
C ALA A 95 -12.00 -8.23 5.41
N ALA A 96 -12.86 -7.23 5.11
CA ALA A 96 -13.95 -6.84 5.99
C ALA A 96 -15.02 -7.93 6.15
N PHE A 97 -15.29 -8.67 5.07
CA PHE A 97 -16.33 -9.70 5.01
C PHE A 97 -15.75 -11.12 4.87
N ALA A 98 -14.53 -11.34 5.33
CA ALA A 98 -13.90 -12.65 5.27
C ALA A 98 -14.71 -13.68 6.09
N PRO A 99 -15.09 -14.83 5.50
CA PRO A 99 -15.85 -15.87 6.19
C PRO A 99 -14.97 -16.77 7.07
N SER A 100 -13.66 -16.69 6.93
CA SER A 100 -12.69 -17.45 7.72
C SER A 100 -11.35 -16.69 7.83
N ASP A 101 -10.52 -17.13 8.76
CA ASP A 101 -9.17 -16.56 8.97
C ASP A 101 -8.23 -16.81 7.79
N GLU A 102 -8.37 -17.93 7.06
CA GLU A 102 -7.59 -18.19 5.84
C GLU A 102 -7.95 -17.18 4.74
N VAL A 103 -9.24 -16.90 4.55
CA VAL A 103 -9.70 -15.91 3.57
C VAL A 103 -9.22 -14.51 3.97
N LEU A 104 -9.25 -14.21 5.27
CA LEU A 104 -8.71 -12.96 5.79
C LEU A 104 -7.20 -12.85 5.53
N PHE A 105 -6.43 -13.92 5.75
CA PHE A 105 -5.00 -13.94 5.41
C PHE A 105 -4.77 -13.67 3.92
N VAL A 106 -5.50 -14.33 3.02
CA VAL A 106 -5.42 -14.09 1.57
C VAL A 106 -5.75 -12.63 1.24
N ALA A 107 -6.80 -12.07 1.84
CA ALA A 107 -7.17 -10.67 1.66
C ALA A 107 -6.05 -9.71 2.11
N ARG A 108 -5.36 -10.03 3.22
CA ARG A 108 -4.20 -9.27 3.70
C ARG A 108 -3.03 -9.32 2.72
N VAL A 109 -2.72 -10.50 2.18
CA VAL A 109 -1.66 -10.65 1.15
C VAL A 109 -2.02 -9.86 -0.11
N LEU A 110 -3.26 -9.92 -0.59
CA LEU A 110 -3.74 -9.13 -1.73
C LEU A 110 -3.65 -7.61 -1.46
N GLY A 111 -4.01 -7.17 -0.25
CA GLY A 111 -3.84 -5.78 0.17
C GLY A 111 -2.38 -5.35 0.17
N GLY A 112 -1.48 -6.23 0.63
CA GLY A 112 -0.04 -6.02 0.58
C GLY A 112 0.50 -5.93 -0.86
N LEU A 113 0.05 -6.81 -1.75
CA LEU A 113 0.37 -6.76 -3.18
C LEU A 113 -0.09 -5.42 -3.81
N SER A 114 -1.30 -4.98 -3.50
CA SER A 114 -1.84 -3.66 -3.88
C SER A 114 -0.90 -2.52 -3.44
N ALA A 115 -0.47 -2.55 -2.19
CA ALA A 115 0.46 -1.56 -1.65
C ALA A 115 1.85 -1.64 -2.30
N GLY A 116 2.35 -2.84 -2.59
CA GLY A 116 3.62 -3.04 -3.30
C GLY A 116 3.63 -2.44 -4.70
N MET A 117 2.47 -2.36 -5.36
CA MET A 117 2.28 -1.66 -6.64
C MET A 117 2.20 -0.14 -6.45
N ALA A 118 1.37 0.32 -5.52
CA ALA A 118 0.97 1.72 -5.42
C ALA A 118 1.94 2.57 -4.59
N PHE A 119 2.35 2.11 -3.40
CA PHE A 119 3.08 2.92 -2.43
C PHE A 119 4.45 3.40 -2.93
N PRO A 120 5.37 2.53 -3.40
CA PRO A 120 6.67 2.98 -3.92
C PRO A 120 6.52 3.86 -5.16
N THR A 121 5.49 3.62 -5.96
CA THR A 121 5.19 4.39 -7.16
C THR A 121 4.82 5.84 -6.83
N THR A 122 4.24 6.13 -5.66
CA THR A 122 3.96 7.51 -5.24
C THR A 122 5.24 8.32 -5.09
N LEU A 123 6.25 7.77 -4.41
CA LEU A 123 7.54 8.43 -4.25
C LEU A 123 8.30 8.53 -5.58
N ALA A 124 8.25 7.49 -6.41
CA ALA A 124 8.86 7.49 -7.73
C ALA A 124 8.25 8.58 -8.64
N LEU A 125 6.93 8.81 -8.58
CA LEU A 125 6.27 9.90 -9.30
C LEU A 125 6.65 11.28 -8.74
N ILE A 126 6.76 11.45 -7.42
CA ILE A 126 7.22 12.71 -6.84
C ILE A 126 8.64 13.03 -7.33
N THR A 127 9.55 12.07 -7.28
CA THR A 127 10.93 12.27 -7.72
C THR A 127 11.07 12.55 -9.21
N ALA A 128 10.15 12.05 -10.03
CA ALA A 128 10.14 12.26 -11.48
C ALA A 128 9.49 13.61 -11.89
N LEU A 129 8.41 14.00 -11.20
CA LEU A 129 7.60 15.16 -11.59
C LEU A 129 8.07 16.48 -10.98
N TRP A 130 8.81 16.45 -9.86
CA TRP A 130 9.36 17.64 -9.23
C TRP A 130 10.89 17.66 -9.28
N SER A 131 11.47 18.85 -9.40
CA SER A 131 12.91 19.06 -9.34
C SER A 131 13.29 20.06 -8.25
N GLY A 132 14.59 20.13 -7.92
CA GLY A 132 15.17 21.13 -7.00
C GLY A 132 14.50 21.15 -5.62
N PRO A 133 14.37 22.34 -4.98
CA PRO A 133 13.74 22.50 -3.67
C PRO A 133 12.28 22.03 -3.63
N GLY A 134 11.55 22.12 -4.74
CA GLY A 134 10.17 21.64 -4.88
C GLY A 134 10.05 20.13 -4.62
N ARG A 135 11.00 19.32 -5.10
CA ARG A 135 11.07 17.88 -4.83
C ARG A 135 11.23 17.60 -3.34
N THR A 136 12.18 18.24 -2.69
CA THR A 136 12.44 18.07 -1.25
C THR A 136 11.21 18.42 -0.42
N LYS A 137 10.54 19.54 -0.75
CA LYS A 137 9.31 19.95 -0.08
C LYS A 137 8.17 18.94 -0.30
N SER A 138 8.00 18.43 -1.52
CA SER A 138 6.95 17.44 -1.84
C SER A 138 7.20 16.13 -1.11
N ILE A 139 8.44 15.65 -1.03
CA ILE A 139 8.80 14.44 -0.27
C ILE A 139 8.54 14.65 1.22
N ALA A 140 8.91 15.80 1.78
CA ALA A 140 8.69 16.12 3.19
C ALA A 140 7.18 16.14 3.53
N LEU A 141 6.35 16.76 2.67
CA LEU A 141 4.90 16.77 2.83
C LEU A 141 4.30 15.37 2.71
N TRP A 142 4.72 14.59 1.70
CA TRP A 142 4.28 13.22 1.50
C TRP A 142 4.60 12.33 2.71
N SER A 143 5.82 12.40 3.23
CA SER A 143 6.24 11.63 4.39
C SER A 143 5.55 12.10 5.68
N GLY A 144 5.50 13.41 5.93
CA GLY A 144 4.91 13.98 7.15
C GLY A 144 3.41 13.74 7.25
N ILE A 145 2.66 14.06 6.18
CA ILE A 145 1.20 13.87 6.15
C ILE A 145 0.86 12.39 6.12
N GLY A 146 1.57 11.58 5.32
CA GLY A 146 1.38 10.13 5.27
C GLY A 146 1.61 9.47 6.62
N GLY A 147 2.68 9.88 7.34
CA GLY A 147 2.96 9.41 8.69
C GLY A 147 1.89 9.83 9.71
N ALA A 148 1.41 11.08 9.64
CA ALA A 148 0.35 11.57 10.52
C ALA A 148 -0.97 10.80 10.32
N ILE A 149 -1.37 10.55 9.07
CA ILE A 149 -2.56 9.76 8.75
C ILE A 149 -2.39 8.31 9.24
N SER A 150 -1.22 7.72 9.06
CA SER A 150 -0.92 6.37 9.56
C SER A 150 -1.05 6.26 11.08
N ALA A 151 -0.61 7.28 11.81
CA ALA A 151 -0.72 7.31 13.27
C ALA A 151 -2.17 7.41 13.76
N LEU A 152 -3.09 7.94 12.95
CA LEU A 152 -4.52 7.97 13.26
C LEU A 152 -5.19 6.59 13.07
N GLY A 153 -4.60 5.71 12.28
CA GLY A 153 -5.17 4.39 12.00
C GLY A 153 -5.57 3.59 13.23
N PRO A 154 -4.63 3.34 14.18
CA PRO A 154 -4.95 2.61 15.41
C PRO A 154 -6.04 3.28 16.26
N VAL A 155 -6.01 4.61 16.36
CA VAL A 155 -7.02 5.37 17.14
C VAL A 155 -8.41 5.22 16.55
N LEU A 156 -8.54 5.42 15.25
CA LEU A 156 -9.82 5.28 14.54
C LEU A 156 -10.31 3.83 14.56
N SER A 157 -9.40 2.87 14.42
CA SER A 157 -9.74 1.44 14.50
C SER A 157 -10.21 1.05 15.90
N GLY A 158 -9.56 1.55 16.95
CA GLY A 158 -10.00 1.34 18.33
C GLY A 158 -11.41 1.85 18.56
N ALA A 159 -11.70 3.09 18.15
CA ALA A 159 -13.03 3.68 18.27
C ALA A 159 -14.10 2.91 17.46
N LEU A 160 -13.77 2.40 16.28
CA LEU A 160 -14.70 1.57 15.50
C LEU A 160 -15.01 0.24 16.21
N LEU A 161 -14.02 -0.37 16.85
CA LEU A 161 -14.21 -1.65 17.54
C LEU A 161 -15.02 -1.57 18.83
N GLU A 162 -15.24 -0.37 19.37
CA GLU A 162 -16.12 -0.15 20.53
C GLU A 162 -17.61 -0.29 20.12
N GLU A 163 -17.96 0.09 18.88
CA GLU A 163 -19.36 0.18 18.43
C GLU A 163 -19.69 -0.79 17.29
N PHE A 164 -18.70 -1.29 16.55
CA PHE A 164 -18.88 -2.09 15.35
C PHE A 164 -18.09 -3.40 15.40
N TRP A 165 -18.38 -4.32 14.45
CA TRP A 165 -17.69 -5.61 14.33
C TRP A 165 -16.24 -5.41 13.81
N TRP A 166 -15.41 -6.44 13.98
CA TRP A 166 -13.98 -6.40 13.64
C TRP A 166 -13.68 -6.02 12.17
N GLY A 167 -14.55 -6.40 11.23
CA GLY A 167 -14.37 -6.09 9.81
C GLY A 167 -14.49 -4.60 9.47
N SER A 168 -15.14 -3.81 10.33
CA SER A 168 -15.31 -2.37 10.14
C SER A 168 -14.01 -1.61 10.01
N VAL A 169 -12.93 -2.08 10.64
CA VAL A 169 -11.60 -1.43 10.55
C VAL A 169 -11.05 -1.46 9.12
N PHE A 170 -11.35 -2.51 8.34
CA PHE A 170 -10.93 -2.58 6.94
C PHE A 170 -11.76 -1.66 6.05
N LEU A 171 -13.03 -1.44 6.39
CA LEU A 171 -13.91 -0.50 5.68
C LEU A 171 -13.52 0.97 5.92
N LEU A 172 -12.79 1.27 7.01
CA LEU A 172 -12.28 2.61 7.30
C LEU A 172 -11.46 3.18 6.14
N THR A 173 -10.67 2.35 5.50
CA THR A 173 -9.78 2.77 4.40
C THR A 173 -10.48 2.83 3.05
N LEU A 174 -11.65 2.21 2.90
CA LEU A 174 -12.36 2.10 1.63
C LEU A 174 -12.75 3.46 1.00
N PRO A 175 -13.41 4.40 1.74
CA PRO A 175 -13.75 5.69 1.15
C PRO A 175 -12.51 6.48 0.74
N LEU A 176 -11.42 6.38 1.52
CA LEU A 176 -10.16 7.02 1.19
C LEU A 176 -9.55 6.43 -0.09
N ALA A 177 -9.61 5.09 -0.26
CA ALA A 177 -9.11 4.41 -1.44
C ALA A 177 -9.89 4.81 -2.71
N VAL A 178 -11.21 4.93 -2.61
CA VAL A 178 -12.06 5.40 -3.73
C VAL A 178 -11.71 6.83 -4.13
N VAL A 179 -11.58 7.74 -3.16
CA VAL A 179 -11.19 9.13 -3.41
C VAL A 179 -9.78 9.21 -3.99
N ALA A 180 -8.82 8.46 -3.41
CA ALA A 180 -7.44 8.40 -3.89
C ALA A 180 -7.36 7.90 -5.34
N LEU A 181 -8.12 6.85 -5.67
CA LEU A 181 -8.20 6.30 -7.03
C LEU A 181 -8.78 7.32 -8.01
N ALA A 182 -9.90 7.95 -7.67
CA ALA A 182 -10.52 8.97 -8.51
C ALA A 182 -9.57 10.16 -8.78
N MET A 183 -8.90 10.64 -7.72
CA MET A 183 -7.93 11.73 -7.85
C MET A 183 -6.70 11.30 -8.67
N ALA A 184 -6.19 10.08 -8.48
CA ALA A 184 -5.06 9.56 -9.24
C ALA A 184 -5.38 9.44 -10.73
N LEU A 185 -6.58 8.96 -11.08
CA LEU A 185 -7.05 8.88 -12.46
C LEU A 185 -7.09 10.24 -13.14
N VAL A 186 -7.61 11.26 -12.44
CA VAL A 186 -7.87 12.60 -13.02
C VAL A 186 -6.62 13.48 -13.02
N PHE A 187 -5.86 13.51 -11.94
CA PHE A 187 -4.83 14.53 -11.73
C PHE A 187 -3.41 14.03 -11.97
N VAL A 188 -3.10 12.75 -11.72
CA VAL A 188 -1.75 12.25 -11.92
C VAL A 188 -1.46 12.15 -13.42
N PRO A 189 -0.44 12.85 -13.93
CA PRO A 189 -0.10 12.78 -15.35
C PRO A 189 0.45 11.39 -15.71
N ALA A 190 0.27 10.99 -16.96
CA ALA A 190 0.93 9.81 -17.50
C ALA A 190 2.45 10.09 -17.53
N HIS A 191 3.20 9.33 -16.75
CA HIS A 191 4.66 9.38 -16.77
C HIS A 191 5.16 7.99 -17.14
N VAL A 192 5.77 7.90 -18.30
CA VAL A 192 6.41 6.68 -18.77
C VAL A 192 7.89 6.82 -18.42
N ASN A 193 8.43 5.86 -17.68
CA ASN A 193 9.85 5.81 -17.48
C ASN A 193 10.51 5.39 -18.80
N GLU A 194 11.65 5.95 -19.12
CA GLU A 194 12.41 5.65 -20.35
C GLU A 194 13.23 4.33 -20.21
N ALA A 195 12.86 3.43 -19.29
CA ALA A 195 13.49 2.13 -19.19
C ALA A 195 13.25 1.34 -20.47
N THR A 196 14.30 1.20 -21.26
CA THR A 196 14.28 0.49 -22.55
C THR A 196 14.55 -1.01 -22.39
N GLU A 197 15.17 -1.41 -21.28
CA GLU A 197 15.51 -2.79 -21.02
C GLU A 197 14.27 -3.62 -20.67
N PRO A 198 14.21 -4.89 -21.12
CA PRO A 198 13.13 -5.79 -20.75
C PRO A 198 13.15 -6.08 -19.24
N VAL A 199 11.96 -6.24 -18.65
CA VAL A 199 11.86 -6.67 -17.25
C VAL A 199 12.41 -8.09 -17.11
N ASP A 200 13.33 -8.29 -16.20
CA ASP A 200 13.78 -9.63 -15.82
C ASP A 200 12.68 -10.33 -15.00
N ASN A 201 11.81 -11.04 -15.70
CA ASN A 201 10.72 -11.76 -15.07
C ASN A 201 11.20 -12.92 -14.19
N LEU A 202 12.30 -13.59 -14.58
CA LEU A 202 12.83 -14.71 -13.79
C LEU A 202 13.44 -14.21 -12.49
N GLY A 203 14.31 -13.20 -12.55
CA GLY A 203 14.88 -12.56 -11.35
C GLY A 203 13.79 -11.92 -10.48
N GLY A 204 12.77 -11.32 -11.09
CA GLY A 204 11.62 -10.77 -10.40
C GLY A 204 10.83 -11.81 -9.61
N ILE A 205 10.49 -12.95 -10.21
CA ILE A 205 9.81 -14.06 -9.54
C ILE A 205 10.69 -14.66 -8.43
N LEU A 206 11.97 -14.85 -8.70
CA LEU A 206 12.91 -15.35 -7.70
C LEU A 206 13.02 -14.39 -6.50
N SER A 207 13.01 -13.08 -6.74
CA SER A 207 13.02 -12.09 -5.66
C SER A 207 11.75 -12.16 -4.80
N VAL A 208 10.58 -12.36 -5.42
CA VAL A 208 9.30 -12.57 -4.71
C VAL A 208 9.39 -13.79 -3.80
N VAL A 209 9.84 -14.93 -4.32
CA VAL A 209 9.96 -16.18 -3.56
C VAL A 209 10.98 -16.03 -2.43
N LEU A 210 12.14 -15.43 -2.70
CA LEU A 210 13.19 -15.22 -1.71
C LEU A 210 12.72 -14.33 -0.56
N VAL A 211 12.11 -13.17 -0.87
CA VAL A 211 11.64 -12.24 0.15
C VAL A 211 10.50 -12.85 0.95
N ALA A 212 9.57 -13.54 0.29
CA ALA A 212 8.49 -14.24 0.99
C ALA A 212 9.03 -15.31 1.95
N ALA A 213 9.97 -16.13 1.50
CA ALA A 213 10.61 -17.16 2.33
C ALA A 213 11.36 -16.55 3.52
N LEU A 214 12.10 -15.44 3.31
CA LEU A 214 12.80 -14.74 4.39
C LEU A 214 11.82 -14.17 5.43
N VAL A 215 10.76 -13.48 5.00
CA VAL A 215 9.74 -12.92 5.91
C VAL A 215 9.09 -14.04 6.73
N LEU A 216 8.70 -15.15 6.10
CA LEU A 216 8.11 -16.28 6.79
C LEU A 216 9.10 -16.95 7.74
N SER A 217 10.35 -17.15 7.32
CA SER A 217 11.40 -17.76 8.16
C SER A 217 11.65 -16.94 9.43
N ILE A 218 11.73 -15.61 9.31
CA ILE A 218 11.97 -14.73 10.47
C ILE A 218 10.78 -14.75 11.44
N ASN A 219 9.55 -14.78 10.93
CA ASN A 219 8.35 -14.71 11.77
C ASN A 219 7.95 -16.06 12.38
N PHE A 220 8.37 -17.18 11.79
CA PHE A 220 7.95 -18.52 12.18
C PHE A 220 9.12 -19.48 12.44
N ALA A 221 10.35 -18.96 12.58
CA ALA A 221 11.49 -19.76 13.01
C ALA A 221 11.20 -20.33 14.41
N PRO A 222 11.44 -21.62 14.64
CA PRO A 222 11.38 -22.18 15.98
C PRO A 222 12.43 -21.51 16.87
N VAL A 223 12.02 -20.98 18.00
CA VAL A 223 12.90 -20.42 19.03
C VAL A 223 13.52 -21.55 19.83
#